data_93dba8a739e89a76c1419a3a415972e1
#
_entry.id   93dba8a739e89a76c1419a3a415972e1
#
_cell.length_a   1.000
_cell.length_b   1.000
_cell.length_c   1.000
_cell.angle_alpha   90.00
_cell.angle_beta   90.00
_cell.angle_gamma   90.00
#
_symmetry.space_group_name_H-M   'P 1'
#
loop_
_entity.id
_entity.type
_entity.pdbx_description
1 polymer ?
#
loop_
_entity_poly.entity_id
_entity_poly.type
_entity_poly.pdbx_seq_one_letter_code
_entity_poly.pdbx_strand_id
1 'polypeptide(L)'
;MQQRLAPHTPLARVFSPRTRIMVSEKEIRLFDAGIRHREAIDRLLATGVREVPQSRSVDVSDDPSGFRRRVAVAVDEIAAGRYHKVILSRCVEVPFAIDFPLTYRLGRRHNTPVRSFLLQLGGIRALGYSPELVTAVRADGVVITEPLAGTRALGRGPAIDRLARDDLESNSKEIVEHAISVRSSLEEITDIAEPGSAAVIDFMTVRERGSVQHLGSTIRARLDPSSDRMAALEALFPAVTASGIPKAAGVEAIFRLDECPRGLYSGAVVMLSADGGLDAALTLRAAYQVGGRTWLRAGAGIIEESEPEREFEETCEKLSTLTPYLVARQ
;
A
#
# COMPACT_ATOMS: atom_id res chain seq x y z
N MET A 1 26.84 0.01 2.89
CA MET A 1 26.83 1.39 3.44
C MET A 1 25.40 1.66 3.95
N GLN A 2 25.17 1.70 5.26
CA GLN A 2 23.84 1.95 5.83
C GLN A 2 23.36 3.32 5.35
N GLN A 3 22.29 3.37 4.56
CA GLN A 3 21.59 4.62 4.24
C GLN A 3 20.88 5.12 5.51
N ARG A 4 21.62 5.82 6.35
CA ARG A 4 21.01 6.52 7.47
C ARG A 4 20.15 7.65 6.93
N LEU A 5 18.93 7.77 7.43
CA LEU A 5 18.12 8.95 7.18
C LEU A 5 18.94 10.19 7.60
N ALA A 6 18.84 11.25 6.80
CA ALA A 6 19.47 12.51 7.18
C ALA A 6 18.96 12.96 8.57
N PRO A 7 19.81 13.54 9.43
CA PRO A 7 19.37 14.12 10.69
C PRO A 7 18.14 15.01 10.44
N HIS A 8 17.12 14.90 11.30
CA HIS A 8 15.86 15.65 11.18
C HIS A 8 14.93 15.24 10.03
N THR A 9 15.15 14.10 9.35
CA THR A 9 14.14 13.56 8.44
C THR A 9 12.87 13.19 9.22
N PRO A 10 11.71 13.80 8.92
CA PRO A 10 10.49 13.50 9.65
C PRO A 10 10.03 12.08 9.32
N LEU A 11 9.80 11.26 10.36
CA LEU A 11 9.26 9.91 10.24
C LEU A 11 7.74 9.90 10.08
N ALA A 12 7.07 10.93 10.59
CA ALA A 12 5.63 11.14 10.45
C ALA A 12 5.30 12.61 10.24
N ARG A 13 4.22 12.88 9.55
CA ARG A 13 3.63 14.22 9.40
C ARG A 13 2.17 14.12 9.80
N VAL A 14 1.78 14.87 10.82
CA VAL A 14 0.43 14.88 11.37
C VAL A 14 -0.16 16.27 11.18
N PHE A 15 -1.44 16.36 10.88
CA PHE A 15 -2.18 17.63 10.83
C PHE A 15 -3.62 17.43 11.30
N SER A 16 -4.20 18.48 11.87
CA SER A 16 -5.64 18.57 12.11
C SER A 16 -6.24 19.50 11.04
N PRO A 17 -7.22 19.02 10.26
CA PRO A 17 -7.81 19.84 9.21
C PRO A 17 -8.68 20.96 9.80
N ARG A 18 -8.58 22.18 9.28
CA ARG A 18 -9.47 23.29 9.62
C ARG A 18 -10.88 23.13 9.01
N THR A 19 -10.97 22.43 7.92
CA THR A 19 -12.23 22.13 7.23
C THR A 19 -12.22 20.68 6.82
N ARG A 20 -13.29 19.96 7.13
CA ARG A 20 -13.49 18.58 6.75
C ARG A 20 -14.76 18.46 5.93
N ILE A 21 -14.67 17.75 4.81
CA ILE A 21 -15.80 17.43 3.95
C ILE A 21 -15.94 15.91 3.95
N MET A 22 -17.11 15.42 4.30
CA MET A 22 -17.47 14.02 4.10
C MET A 22 -18.42 13.92 2.93
N VAL A 23 -18.11 13.04 2.00
CA VAL A 23 -18.91 12.77 0.81
C VAL A 23 -19.37 11.32 0.86
N SER A 24 -20.67 11.10 0.80
CA SER A 24 -21.28 9.79 0.66
C SER A 24 -22.15 9.76 -0.61
N GLU A 25 -22.73 8.63 -0.92
CA GLU A 25 -23.70 8.48 -2.03
C GLU A 25 -24.96 9.35 -1.84
N LYS A 26 -25.28 9.68 -0.59
CA LYS A 26 -26.55 10.35 -0.24
C LYS A 26 -26.39 11.82 0.09
N GLU A 27 -25.23 12.22 0.60
CA GLU A 27 -25.05 13.57 1.15
C GLU A 27 -23.58 14.01 1.17
N ILE A 28 -23.40 15.32 1.20
CA ILE A 28 -22.12 15.98 1.47
C ILE A 28 -22.26 16.71 2.80
N ARG A 29 -21.44 16.35 3.78
CA ARG A 29 -21.39 17.02 5.08
C ARG A 29 -20.13 17.87 5.20
N LEU A 30 -20.30 19.09 5.64
CA LEU A 30 -19.24 20.06 5.85
C LEU A 30 -19.06 20.32 7.35
N PHE A 31 -17.83 20.16 7.86
CA PHE A 31 -17.49 20.38 9.27
C PHE A 31 -16.47 21.51 9.38
N ASP A 32 -16.67 22.38 10.37
CA ASP A 32 -15.74 23.45 10.76
C ASP A 32 -15.32 24.41 9.61
N ALA A 33 -16.18 24.57 8.61
CA ALA A 33 -15.93 25.46 7.51
C ALA A 33 -16.30 26.91 7.84
N GLY A 34 -15.33 27.81 7.77
CA GLY A 34 -15.62 29.24 7.71
C GLY A 34 -16.38 29.62 6.43
N ILE A 35 -17.07 30.76 6.45
CA ILE A 35 -17.91 31.26 5.34
C ILE A 35 -17.18 31.21 3.99
N ARG A 36 -15.92 31.66 3.94
CA ARG A 36 -15.11 31.68 2.70
C ARG A 36 -14.86 30.28 2.13
N HIS A 37 -14.65 29.27 2.97
CA HIS A 37 -14.45 27.91 2.54
C HIS A 37 -15.76 27.30 2.02
N ARG A 38 -16.89 27.62 2.66
CA ARG A 38 -18.21 27.17 2.24
C ARG A 38 -18.54 27.70 0.84
N GLU A 39 -18.40 29.00 0.60
CA GLU A 39 -18.61 29.62 -0.71
C GLU A 39 -17.69 29.05 -1.80
N ALA A 40 -16.43 28.73 -1.46
CA ALA A 40 -15.50 28.10 -2.40
C ALA A 40 -15.92 26.68 -2.76
N ILE A 41 -16.44 25.92 -1.79
CA ILE A 41 -16.94 24.56 -1.99
C ILE A 41 -18.21 24.57 -2.82
N ASP A 42 -19.15 25.48 -2.52
CA ASP A 42 -20.39 25.62 -3.27
C ASP A 42 -20.12 25.97 -4.75
N ARG A 43 -19.14 26.84 -5.01
CA ARG A 43 -18.69 27.16 -6.38
C ARG A 43 -18.08 25.94 -7.07
N LEU A 44 -17.25 25.15 -6.36
CA LEU A 44 -16.67 23.92 -6.91
C LEU A 44 -17.73 22.87 -7.23
N LEU A 45 -18.73 22.72 -6.38
CA LEU A 45 -19.86 21.80 -6.60
C LEU A 45 -20.73 22.24 -7.78
N ALA A 46 -20.90 23.56 -7.99
CA ALA A 46 -21.61 24.11 -9.13
C ALA A 46 -20.80 24.03 -10.45
N THR A 47 -19.48 23.96 -10.36
CA THR A 47 -18.60 23.80 -11.52
C THR A 47 -18.62 22.35 -11.96
N GLY A 48 -19.14 22.04 -13.11
CA GLY A 48 -19.21 20.68 -13.65
C GLY A 48 -17.85 19.95 -13.61
N VAL A 49 -17.91 18.65 -13.67
CA VAL A 49 -16.72 17.79 -13.63
C VAL A 49 -15.89 17.97 -14.90
N ARG A 50 -14.64 18.44 -14.79
CA ARG A 50 -13.73 18.55 -15.93
C ARG A 50 -13.59 17.21 -16.65
N GLU A 51 -13.56 17.23 -17.97
CA GLU A 51 -13.16 16.07 -18.76
C GLU A 51 -11.74 15.66 -18.39
N VAL A 52 -11.49 14.36 -18.36
CA VAL A 52 -10.14 13.84 -18.11
C VAL A 52 -9.42 13.79 -19.45
N PRO A 53 -8.30 14.50 -19.63
CA PRO A 53 -7.49 14.43 -20.83
C PRO A 53 -6.96 13.00 -21.06
N GLN A 54 -6.44 12.76 -22.25
CA GLN A 54 -5.81 11.49 -22.57
C GLN A 54 -4.67 11.19 -21.61
N SER A 55 -4.65 9.96 -21.10
CA SER A 55 -3.57 9.46 -20.25
C SER A 55 -2.32 9.16 -21.08
N ARG A 56 -1.17 9.20 -20.40
CA ARG A 56 0.12 8.85 -20.97
C ARG A 56 0.76 7.76 -20.12
N SER A 57 1.01 6.61 -20.73
CA SER A 57 1.65 5.48 -20.04
C SER A 57 3.16 5.68 -19.89
N VAL A 58 3.74 5.00 -18.91
CA VAL A 58 5.19 4.89 -18.69
C VAL A 58 5.57 3.43 -18.88
N ASP A 59 6.66 3.19 -19.61
CA ASP A 59 7.23 1.86 -19.74
C ASP A 59 7.88 1.42 -18.44
N VAL A 60 7.61 0.19 -18.03
CA VAL A 60 8.08 -0.40 -16.77
C VAL A 60 8.81 -1.73 -17.01
N SER A 61 9.07 -2.07 -18.27
CA SER A 61 9.67 -3.35 -18.68
C SER A 61 11.19 -3.41 -18.47
N ASP A 62 11.85 -2.26 -18.29
CA ASP A 62 13.29 -2.19 -18.05
C ASP A 62 13.64 -2.35 -16.58
N ASP A 63 14.84 -2.90 -16.32
CA ASP A 63 15.41 -3.08 -14.98
C ASP A 63 16.76 -2.34 -14.80
N PRO A 64 16.78 -1.00 -14.92
CA PRO A 64 18.03 -0.24 -14.77
C PRO A 64 18.58 -0.28 -13.34
N SER A 65 17.76 -0.61 -12.37
CA SER A 65 18.11 -0.72 -10.95
C SER A 65 18.74 -2.06 -10.57
N GLY A 66 18.73 -3.04 -11.48
CA GLY A 66 19.19 -4.40 -11.19
C GLY A 66 18.31 -5.10 -10.14
N PHE A 67 17.01 -4.92 -10.21
CA PHE A 67 16.06 -5.54 -9.26
C PHE A 67 16.19 -7.07 -9.25
N ARG A 68 16.28 -7.71 -10.44
CA ARG A 68 16.45 -9.15 -10.56
C ARG A 68 17.70 -9.65 -9.81
N ARG A 69 18.83 -8.95 -9.94
CA ARG A 69 20.05 -9.29 -9.21
C ARG A 69 19.88 -9.17 -7.69
N ARG A 70 19.15 -8.14 -7.23
CA ARG A 70 18.88 -7.94 -5.81
C ARG A 70 17.96 -9.03 -5.25
N VAL A 71 17.00 -9.50 -6.05
CA VAL A 71 16.18 -10.66 -5.71
C VAL A 71 17.03 -11.92 -5.55
N ALA A 72 17.93 -12.21 -6.49
CA ALA A 72 18.84 -13.37 -6.38
C ALA A 72 19.68 -13.31 -5.08
N VAL A 73 20.23 -12.13 -4.75
CA VAL A 73 20.98 -11.96 -3.48
C VAL A 73 20.08 -12.21 -2.26
N ALA A 74 18.83 -11.78 -2.29
CA ALA A 74 17.90 -11.99 -1.18
C ALA A 74 17.54 -13.48 -1.03
N VAL A 75 17.35 -14.21 -2.12
CA VAL A 75 17.13 -15.67 -2.10
C VAL A 75 18.32 -16.40 -1.48
N ASP A 76 19.56 -16.04 -1.88
CA ASP A 76 20.78 -16.61 -1.27
C ASP A 76 20.87 -16.33 0.24
N GLU A 77 20.48 -15.11 0.67
CA GLU A 77 20.48 -14.76 2.09
C GLU A 77 19.39 -15.49 2.87
N ILE A 78 18.23 -15.76 2.28
CA ILE A 78 17.15 -16.57 2.87
C ILE A 78 17.60 -18.03 3.00
N ALA A 79 18.17 -18.62 1.95
CA ALA A 79 18.73 -19.97 1.97
C ALA A 79 19.84 -20.12 3.04
N ALA A 80 20.59 -19.04 3.30
CA ALA A 80 21.57 -18.99 4.39
C ALA A 80 20.95 -18.76 5.79
N GLY A 81 19.62 -18.69 5.91
CA GLY A 81 18.90 -18.56 7.18
C GLY A 81 18.96 -17.18 7.83
N ARG A 82 19.29 -16.10 7.07
CA ARG A 82 19.37 -14.74 7.63
C ARG A 82 18.00 -14.16 7.97
N TYR A 83 16.99 -14.50 7.20
CA TYR A 83 15.57 -14.16 7.36
C TYR A 83 14.73 -15.11 6.50
N HIS A 84 13.42 -15.12 6.68
CA HIS A 84 12.52 -16.02 5.93
C HIS A 84 11.82 -15.31 4.76
N LYS A 85 11.66 -14.00 4.86
CA LYS A 85 11.01 -13.17 3.84
C LYS A 85 11.58 -11.77 3.86
N VAL A 86 11.68 -11.14 2.69
CA VAL A 86 11.93 -9.69 2.55
C VAL A 86 11.11 -9.14 1.41
N ILE A 87 10.63 -7.91 1.54
CA ILE A 87 10.00 -7.19 0.44
C ILE A 87 11.04 -6.30 -0.22
N LEU A 88 11.42 -6.60 -1.46
CA LEU A 88 12.29 -5.73 -2.25
C LEU A 88 11.47 -4.89 -3.21
N SER A 89 11.98 -3.70 -3.54
CA SER A 89 11.26 -2.77 -4.40
C SER A 89 12.14 -2.08 -5.43
N ARG A 90 11.51 -1.57 -6.50
CA ARG A 90 12.16 -0.76 -7.53
C ARG A 90 11.39 0.52 -7.81
N CYS A 91 12.12 1.58 -8.17
CA CYS A 91 11.56 2.85 -8.60
C CYS A 91 11.47 2.90 -10.13
N VAL A 92 10.41 3.55 -10.63
CA VAL A 92 10.28 3.91 -12.04
C VAL A 92 9.99 5.40 -12.11
N GLU A 93 10.86 6.16 -12.76
CA GLU A 93 10.69 7.60 -12.93
C GLU A 93 9.60 7.90 -13.95
N VAL A 94 8.77 8.89 -13.67
CA VAL A 94 7.79 9.42 -14.62
C VAL A 94 8.42 10.63 -15.32
N PRO A 95 8.75 10.53 -16.61
CA PRO A 95 9.54 11.55 -17.33
C PRO A 95 8.75 12.79 -17.73
N PHE A 96 7.62 13.04 -17.07
CA PHE A 96 6.77 14.21 -17.28
C PHE A 96 6.05 14.61 -16.00
N ALA A 97 5.66 15.88 -15.89
CA ALA A 97 4.85 16.35 -14.78
C ALA A 97 3.43 15.77 -14.89
N ILE A 98 2.92 15.21 -13.80
CA ILE A 98 1.55 14.70 -13.76
C ILE A 98 0.58 15.67 -13.08
N ASP A 99 -0.67 15.66 -13.54
CA ASP A 99 -1.79 16.26 -12.83
C ASP A 99 -2.31 15.25 -11.81
N PHE A 100 -1.98 15.43 -10.54
CA PHE A 100 -2.33 14.52 -9.46
C PHE A 100 -3.84 14.33 -9.29
N PRO A 101 -4.67 15.40 -9.25
CA PRO A 101 -6.12 15.27 -9.16
C PRO A 101 -6.77 14.51 -10.33
N LEU A 102 -6.38 14.81 -11.56
CA LEU A 102 -6.94 14.15 -12.74
C LEU A 102 -6.46 12.69 -12.84
N THR A 103 -5.18 12.43 -12.56
CA THR A 103 -4.62 11.06 -12.46
C THR A 103 -5.36 10.24 -11.39
N TYR A 104 -5.54 10.82 -10.19
CA TYR A 104 -6.28 10.16 -9.12
C TYR A 104 -7.71 9.82 -9.53
N ARG A 105 -8.41 10.76 -10.15
CA ARG A 105 -9.80 10.57 -10.59
C ARG A 105 -9.90 9.49 -11.68
N LEU A 106 -8.98 9.51 -12.66
CA LEU A 106 -8.98 8.51 -13.73
C LEU A 106 -8.68 7.12 -13.16
N GLY A 107 -7.58 6.98 -12.43
CA GLY A 107 -7.18 5.68 -11.89
C GLY A 107 -8.19 5.13 -10.87
N ARG A 108 -8.90 5.99 -10.09
CA ARG A 108 -9.92 5.54 -9.14
C ARG A 108 -11.11 4.86 -9.82
N ARG A 109 -11.41 5.17 -11.07
CA ARG A 109 -12.46 4.51 -11.86
C ARG A 109 -12.10 3.08 -12.28
N HIS A 110 -10.79 2.79 -12.33
CA HIS A 110 -10.26 1.51 -12.80
C HIS A 110 -9.61 0.67 -11.71
N ASN A 111 -9.68 1.12 -10.46
CA ASN A 111 -9.11 0.44 -9.31
C ASN A 111 -10.17 0.19 -8.23
N THR A 112 -10.04 -0.94 -7.53
CA THR A 112 -10.89 -1.37 -6.42
C THR A 112 -10.09 -1.44 -5.11
N PRO A 113 -9.51 -0.31 -4.63
CA PRO A 113 -8.69 -0.30 -3.43
C PRO A 113 -9.53 -0.44 -2.17
N VAL A 114 -8.90 -0.92 -1.09
CA VAL A 114 -9.49 -0.84 0.25
C VAL A 114 -9.57 0.62 0.69
N ARG A 115 -8.52 1.39 0.42
CA ARG A 115 -8.47 2.85 0.63
C ARG A 115 -7.76 3.51 -0.53
N SER A 116 -8.12 4.76 -0.80
CA SER A 116 -7.39 5.58 -1.75
C SER A 116 -7.13 6.96 -1.15
N PHE A 117 -6.04 7.57 -1.55
CA PHE A 117 -5.65 8.87 -1.04
C PHE A 117 -5.09 9.78 -2.11
N LEU A 118 -5.28 11.07 -1.92
CA LEU A 118 -4.64 12.15 -2.65
C LEU A 118 -4.08 13.13 -1.63
N LEU A 119 -2.76 13.26 -1.56
CA LEU A 119 -2.05 13.98 -0.52
C LEU A 119 -1.20 15.10 -1.11
N GLN A 120 -1.26 16.27 -0.49
CA GLN A 120 -0.30 17.35 -0.68
C GLN A 120 0.05 17.92 0.69
N LEU A 121 1.21 17.53 1.22
CA LEU A 121 1.61 17.88 2.59
C LEU A 121 3.13 18.00 2.69
N GLY A 122 3.61 19.14 3.23
CA GLY A 122 5.02 19.32 3.55
C GLY A 122 5.98 19.15 2.38
N GLY A 123 5.61 19.62 1.19
CA GLY A 123 6.43 19.51 -0.04
C GLY A 123 6.30 18.17 -0.77
N ILE A 124 5.52 17.24 -0.23
CA ILE A 124 5.23 15.95 -0.85
C ILE A 124 3.87 16.02 -1.52
N ARG A 125 3.77 15.52 -2.74
CA ARG A 125 2.50 15.14 -3.38
C ARG A 125 2.49 13.64 -3.55
N ALA A 126 1.37 13.01 -3.25
CA ALA A 126 1.18 11.58 -3.48
C ALA A 126 -0.28 11.28 -3.78
N LEU A 127 -0.51 10.27 -4.61
CA LEU A 127 -1.80 9.63 -4.78
C LEU A 127 -1.61 8.12 -4.73
N GLY A 128 -2.62 7.39 -4.27
CA GLY A 128 -2.50 5.94 -4.22
C GLY A 128 -3.84 5.23 -4.10
N TYR A 129 -3.82 3.98 -4.53
CA TYR A 129 -4.94 3.04 -4.49
C TYR A 129 -4.54 1.85 -3.61
N SER A 130 -4.51 2.08 -2.30
CA SER A 130 -4.05 1.09 -1.33
C SER A 130 -4.86 -0.21 -1.42
N PRO A 131 -4.22 -1.36 -1.64
CA PRO A 131 -4.90 -2.64 -1.71
C PRO A 131 -5.20 -3.20 -0.32
N GLU A 132 -4.54 -2.69 0.74
CA GLU A 132 -4.39 -3.36 2.03
C GLU A 132 -4.53 -2.39 3.20
N LEU A 133 -5.18 -2.86 4.27
CA LEU A 133 -5.18 -2.21 5.58
C LEU A 133 -4.00 -2.73 6.41
N VAL A 134 -3.15 -1.81 6.88
CA VAL A 134 -2.18 -2.11 7.94
C VAL A 134 -2.93 -2.44 9.22
N THR A 135 -3.80 -1.54 9.64
CA THR A 135 -4.73 -1.77 10.76
C THR A 135 -5.90 -0.80 10.69
N ALA A 136 -7.04 -1.25 11.18
CA ALA A 136 -8.16 -0.40 11.53
C ALA A 136 -8.59 -0.71 12.97
N VAL A 137 -8.80 0.34 13.76
CA VAL A 137 -9.33 0.25 15.13
C VAL A 137 -10.67 0.96 15.16
N ARG A 138 -11.71 0.24 15.57
CA ARG A 138 -13.06 0.79 15.71
C ARG A 138 -13.22 1.44 17.09
N ALA A 139 -14.21 2.30 17.23
CA ALA A 139 -14.54 2.95 18.50
C ALA A 139 -14.90 1.93 19.63
N ASP A 140 -15.34 0.73 19.26
CA ASP A 140 -15.66 -0.35 20.20
C ASP A 140 -14.43 -1.22 20.59
N GLY A 141 -13.22 -0.82 20.17
CA GLY A 141 -11.98 -1.53 20.48
C GLY A 141 -11.68 -2.73 19.56
N VAL A 142 -12.48 -2.96 18.54
CA VAL A 142 -12.19 -4.02 17.55
C VAL A 142 -11.05 -3.57 16.65
N VAL A 143 -10.01 -4.40 16.54
CA VAL A 143 -8.84 -4.23 15.64
C VAL A 143 -8.95 -5.19 14.47
N ILE A 144 -8.63 -4.71 13.28
CA ILE A 144 -8.60 -5.50 12.04
C ILE A 144 -7.30 -5.22 11.31
N THR A 145 -6.67 -6.27 10.77
CA THR A 145 -5.58 -6.19 9.78
C THR A 145 -5.88 -7.13 8.62
N GLU A 146 -5.47 -6.73 7.41
CA GLU A 146 -5.79 -7.49 6.18
C GLU A 146 -4.52 -7.74 5.36
N PRO A 147 -3.66 -8.71 5.76
CA PRO A 147 -2.46 -9.04 4.98
C PRO A 147 -2.83 -9.58 3.59
N LEU A 148 -2.15 -9.06 2.56
CA LEU A 148 -2.21 -9.53 1.18
C LEU A 148 -0.83 -10.04 0.75
N ALA A 149 -0.76 -11.26 0.23
CA ALA A 149 0.46 -11.79 -0.40
C ALA A 149 0.09 -12.78 -1.50
N GLY A 150 1.00 -12.98 -2.44
CA GLY A 150 0.70 -13.66 -3.69
C GLY A 150 0.00 -12.72 -4.68
N THR A 151 0.41 -12.78 -5.95
CA THR A 151 -0.11 -11.85 -6.96
C THR A 151 -0.19 -12.51 -8.32
N ARG A 152 -1.30 -12.27 -9.03
CA ARG A 152 -1.45 -12.55 -10.46
C ARG A 152 -2.15 -11.38 -11.15
N ALA A 153 -1.88 -11.22 -12.43
CA ALA A 153 -2.55 -10.22 -13.25
C ALA A 153 -4.06 -10.47 -13.33
N LEU A 154 -4.82 -9.39 -13.53
CA LEU A 154 -6.26 -9.38 -13.75
C LEU A 154 -6.62 -8.43 -14.88
N GLY A 155 -7.73 -8.68 -15.57
CA GLY A 155 -8.23 -7.83 -16.66
C GLY A 155 -7.62 -8.16 -18.03
N ARG A 156 -7.05 -9.35 -18.19
CA ARG A 156 -6.53 -9.88 -19.47
C ARG A 156 -7.54 -10.69 -20.26
N GLY A 157 -8.76 -10.79 -19.75
CA GLY A 157 -9.88 -11.53 -20.33
C GLY A 157 -10.30 -12.73 -19.46
N PRO A 158 -11.60 -13.12 -19.51
CA PRO A 158 -12.18 -14.05 -18.54
C PRO A 158 -11.49 -15.43 -18.46
N ALA A 159 -10.96 -15.93 -19.56
CA ALA A 159 -10.27 -17.22 -19.58
C ALA A 159 -8.88 -17.13 -18.93
N ILE A 160 -8.10 -16.08 -19.28
CA ILE A 160 -6.76 -15.84 -18.74
C ILE A 160 -6.85 -15.50 -17.27
N ASP A 161 -7.82 -14.69 -16.88
CA ASP A 161 -8.01 -14.28 -15.48
C ASP A 161 -8.39 -15.47 -14.58
N ARG A 162 -9.17 -16.43 -15.08
CA ARG A 162 -9.45 -17.69 -14.37
C ARG A 162 -8.21 -18.56 -14.20
N LEU A 163 -7.44 -18.78 -15.28
CA LEU A 163 -6.19 -19.55 -15.18
C LEU A 163 -5.20 -18.91 -14.19
N ALA A 164 -5.10 -17.58 -14.20
CA ALA A 164 -4.27 -16.84 -13.27
C ALA A 164 -4.77 -16.98 -11.81
N ARG A 165 -6.08 -17.04 -11.61
CA ARG A 165 -6.70 -17.30 -10.30
C ARG A 165 -6.45 -18.73 -9.84
N ASP A 166 -6.68 -19.72 -10.70
CA ASP A 166 -6.47 -21.13 -10.39
C ASP A 166 -5.01 -21.39 -10.01
N ASP A 167 -4.05 -20.77 -10.74
CA ASP A 167 -2.63 -20.81 -10.41
C ASP A 167 -2.35 -20.13 -9.05
N LEU A 168 -2.91 -18.94 -8.79
CA LEU A 168 -2.74 -18.24 -7.52
C LEU A 168 -3.23 -19.07 -6.31
N GLU A 169 -4.35 -19.78 -6.46
CA GLU A 169 -4.97 -20.60 -5.42
C GLU A 169 -4.25 -21.96 -5.22
N SER A 170 -3.44 -22.42 -6.17
CA SER A 170 -2.77 -23.72 -6.13
C SER A 170 -1.23 -23.63 -6.06
N ASN A 171 -0.66 -22.48 -6.31
CA ASN A 171 0.79 -22.30 -6.34
C ASN A 171 1.41 -22.36 -4.94
N SER A 172 2.29 -23.32 -4.70
CA SER A 172 2.88 -23.56 -3.38
C SER A 172 3.65 -22.35 -2.85
N LYS A 173 4.40 -21.63 -3.72
CA LYS A 173 5.14 -20.41 -3.34
C LYS A 173 4.19 -19.32 -2.83
N GLU A 174 3.11 -19.05 -3.56
CA GLU A 174 2.14 -18.01 -3.18
C GLU A 174 1.40 -18.35 -1.88
N ILE A 175 1.02 -19.63 -1.71
CA ILE A 175 0.39 -20.15 -0.49
C ILE A 175 1.32 -20.00 0.72
N VAL A 176 2.58 -20.43 0.59
CA VAL A 176 3.58 -20.35 1.67
C VAL A 176 3.83 -18.88 2.04
N GLU A 177 4.07 -18.02 1.05
CA GLU A 177 4.29 -16.59 1.26
C GLU A 177 3.13 -15.95 2.02
N HIS A 178 1.88 -16.28 1.65
CA HIS A 178 0.70 -15.76 2.31
C HIS A 178 0.56 -16.31 3.73
N ALA A 179 0.71 -17.63 3.92
CA ALA A 179 0.56 -18.29 5.21
C ALA A 179 1.53 -17.75 6.27
N ILE A 180 2.82 -17.57 5.93
CA ILE A 180 3.79 -17.01 6.87
C ILE A 180 3.49 -15.54 7.20
N SER A 181 2.92 -14.77 6.24
CA SER A 181 2.49 -13.38 6.48
C SER A 181 1.29 -13.32 7.42
N VAL A 182 0.29 -14.18 7.24
CA VAL A 182 -0.88 -14.28 8.12
C VAL A 182 -0.46 -14.70 9.53
N ARG A 183 0.43 -15.69 9.65
CA ARG A 183 0.96 -16.13 10.94
C ARG A 183 1.64 -15.00 11.68
N SER A 184 2.56 -14.27 11.02
CA SER A 184 3.24 -13.12 11.62
C SER A 184 2.27 -12.03 12.06
N SER A 185 1.29 -11.68 11.22
CA SER A 185 0.28 -10.68 11.57
C SER A 185 -0.64 -11.14 12.71
N LEU A 186 -0.92 -12.45 12.82
CA LEU A 186 -1.69 -13.01 13.93
C LEU A 186 -0.89 -12.94 15.24
N GLU A 187 0.40 -13.25 15.21
CA GLU A 187 1.29 -13.10 16.36
C GLU A 187 1.33 -11.64 16.82
N GLU A 188 1.57 -10.69 15.92
CA GLU A 188 1.63 -9.25 16.22
C GLU A 188 0.33 -8.69 16.82
N ILE A 189 -0.84 -9.06 16.28
CA ILE A 189 -2.12 -8.58 16.82
C ILE A 189 -2.46 -9.23 18.16
N THR A 190 -1.99 -10.47 18.39
CA THR A 190 -2.22 -11.19 19.66
C THR A 190 -1.51 -10.51 20.82
N ASP A 191 -0.34 -9.90 20.60
CA ASP A 191 0.44 -9.23 21.63
C ASP A 191 -0.27 -7.99 22.23
N ILE A 192 -1.26 -7.43 21.53
CA ILE A 192 -2.00 -6.23 21.94
C ILE A 192 -3.49 -6.51 22.19
N ALA A 193 -3.90 -7.75 22.12
CA ALA A 193 -5.30 -8.16 22.15
C ALA A 193 -5.71 -8.75 23.52
N GLU A 194 -6.99 -8.64 23.85
CA GLU A 194 -7.57 -9.43 24.93
C GLU A 194 -7.27 -10.92 24.70
N PRO A 195 -6.85 -11.67 25.74
CA PRO A 195 -6.53 -13.09 25.61
C PRO A 195 -7.65 -13.90 24.91
N GLY A 196 -7.27 -14.62 23.85
CA GLY A 196 -8.20 -15.47 23.09
C GLY A 196 -9.13 -14.73 22.13
N SER A 197 -9.01 -13.40 21.98
CA SER A 197 -9.87 -12.63 21.06
C SER A 197 -9.35 -12.58 19.62
N ALA A 198 -8.03 -12.82 19.41
CA ALA A 198 -7.42 -12.79 18.09
C ALA A 198 -7.80 -14.04 17.26
N ALA A 199 -8.30 -13.82 16.05
CA ALA A 199 -8.68 -14.89 15.14
C ALA A 199 -8.54 -14.47 13.67
N VAL A 200 -8.18 -15.44 12.83
CA VAL A 200 -8.29 -15.32 11.38
C VAL A 200 -9.76 -15.59 11.01
N ILE A 201 -10.48 -14.57 10.57
CA ILE A 201 -11.91 -14.65 10.27
C ILE A 201 -12.21 -14.88 8.79
N ASP A 202 -11.20 -14.68 7.94
CA ASP A 202 -11.23 -14.99 6.52
C ASP A 202 -9.79 -15.35 6.09
N PHE A 203 -9.60 -16.47 5.38
CA PHE A 203 -8.27 -17.02 5.09
C PHE A 203 -8.12 -17.36 3.61
N MET A 204 -7.07 -16.82 2.99
CA MET A 204 -6.67 -17.09 1.60
C MET A 204 -7.76 -16.86 0.55
N THR A 205 -8.67 -15.90 0.74
CA THR A 205 -9.63 -15.56 -0.30
C THR A 205 -8.99 -14.66 -1.36
N VAL A 206 -9.40 -14.85 -2.61
CA VAL A 206 -8.89 -13.99 -3.70
C VAL A 206 -9.51 -12.60 -3.62
N ARG A 207 -8.67 -11.59 -3.56
CA ARG A 207 -9.01 -10.17 -3.54
C ARG A 207 -8.62 -9.50 -4.85
N GLU A 208 -9.60 -9.03 -5.62
CA GLU A 208 -9.36 -8.27 -6.85
C GLU A 208 -9.07 -6.80 -6.53
N ARG A 209 -7.95 -6.29 -7.07
CA ARG A 209 -7.45 -4.93 -6.80
C ARG A 209 -6.92 -4.27 -8.07
N GLY A 210 -7.83 -3.69 -8.86
CA GLY A 210 -7.49 -3.07 -10.14
C GLY A 210 -7.05 -4.09 -11.17
N SER A 211 -5.79 -4.03 -11.61
CA SER A 211 -5.22 -4.91 -12.65
C SER A 211 -4.58 -6.19 -12.10
N VAL A 212 -4.75 -6.49 -10.81
CA VAL A 212 -4.19 -7.66 -10.15
C VAL A 212 -5.18 -8.30 -9.18
N GLN A 213 -4.94 -9.58 -8.88
CA GLN A 213 -5.62 -10.35 -7.85
C GLN A 213 -4.59 -10.91 -6.87
N HIS A 214 -4.98 -11.02 -5.60
CA HIS A 214 -4.13 -11.42 -4.49
C HIS A 214 -4.79 -12.47 -3.63
N LEU A 215 -4.02 -13.32 -2.95
CA LEU A 215 -4.50 -13.99 -1.75
C LEU A 215 -4.60 -12.96 -0.63
N GLY A 216 -5.72 -12.97 0.07
CA GLY A 216 -6.00 -12.05 1.18
C GLY A 216 -6.61 -12.78 2.36
N SER A 217 -6.26 -12.33 3.55
CA SER A 217 -6.85 -12.81 4.80
C SER A 217 -7.30 -11.63 5.65
N THR A 218 -8.21 -11.87 6.56
CA THR A 218 -8.66 -10.89 7.55
C THR A 218 -8.44 -11.44 8.94
N ILE A 219 -7.69 -10.71 9.75
CA ILE A 219 -7.44 -11.03 11.15
C ILE A 219 -8.14 -9.98 11.98
N ARG A 220 -8.87 -10.43 13.00
CA ARG A 220 -9.61 -9.57 13.91
C ARG A 220 -9.26 -9.91 15.35
N ALA A 221 -9.18 -8.89 16.19
CA ALA A 221 -9.02 -9.01 17.63
C ALA A 221 -9.83 -7.92 18.35
N ARG A 222 -9.92 -8.01 19.68
CA ARG A 222 -10.31 -6.91 20.55
C ARG A 222 -9.08 -6.41 21.27
N LEU A 223 -8.85 -5.09 21.29
CA LEU A 223 -7.75 -4.50 22.05
C LEU A 223 -7.85 -4.85 23.52
N ASP A 224 -6.72 -5.19 24.12
CA ASP A 224 -6.60 -5.25 25.57
C ASP A 224 -6.95 -3.88 26.18
N PRO A 225 -7.70 -3.80 27.29
CA PRO A 225 -8.05 -2.52 27.92
C PRO A 225 -6.87 -1.63 28.30
N SER A 226 -5.66 -2.19 28.46
CA SER A 226 -4.42 -1.45 28.72
C SER A 226 -3.76 -0.89 27.46
N SER A 227 -4.22 -1.33 26.26
CA SER A 227 -3.71 -0.92 24.95
C SER A 227 -4.62 0.15 24.33
N ASP A 228 -4.01 1.04 23.55
CA ASP A 228 -4.74 2.02 22.76
C ASP A 228 -4.57 1.79 21.26
N ARG A 229 -5.26 2.62 20.47
CA ARG A 229 -5.17 2.56 19.01
C ARG A 229 -3.76 2.81 18.44
N MET A 230 -2.89 3.52 19.19
CA MET A 230 -1.52 3.74 18.75
C MET A 230 -0.66 2.50 18.99
N ALA A 231 -0.91 1.76 20.08
CA ALA A 231 -0.31 0.45 20.32
C ALA A 231 -0.65 -0.52 19.17
N ALA A 232 -1.90 -0.50 18.66
CA ALA A 232 -2.29 -1.30 17.50
C ALA A 232 -1.52 -0.90 16.23
N LEU A 233 -1.33 0.40 16.00
CA LEU A 233 -0.52 0.86 14.88
C LEU A 233 0.95 0.46 15.05
N GLU A 234 1.53 0.59 16.23
CA GLU A 234 2.93 0.26 16.52
C GLU A 234 3.21 -1.23 16.33
N ALA A 235 2.34 -2.11 16.82
CA ALA A 235 2.48 -3.55 16.69
C ALA A 235 2.44 -4.02 15.23
N LEU A 236 1.49 -3.50 14.44
CA LEU A 236 1.23 -3.93 13.07
C LEU A 236 2.02 -3.15 12.00
N PHE A 237 2.75 -2.09 12.39
CA PHE A 237 3.57 -1.30 11.48
C PHE A 237 5.08 -1.47 11.75
N PRO A 238 5.92 -1.55 10.70
CA PRO A 238 5.56 -1.67 9.28
C PRO A 238 4.85 -3.01 8.99
N ALA A 239 3.90 -3.00 8.05
CA ALA A 239 3.20 -4.23 7.66
C ALA A 239 4.19 -5.31 7.21
N VAL A 240 3.98 -6.56 7.63
CA VAL A 240 4.82 -7.71 7.25
C VAL A 240 4.88 -7.90 5.73
N THR A 241 3.77 -7.58 5.05
CA THR A 241 3.62 -7.62 3.59
C THR A 241 4.38 -6.50 2.86
N ALA A 242 4.97 -5.57 3.61
CA ALA A 242 5.77 -4.47 3.08
C ALA A 242 7.19 -4.41 3.69
N SER A 243 7.53 -5.30 4.61
CA SER A 243 8.83 -5.36 5.30
C SER A 243 9.51 -6.71 5.13
N GLY A 244 9.20 -7.69 5.97
CA GLY A 244 9.79 -9.03 5.93
C GLY A 244 9.59 -9.80 7.23
N ILE A 245 10.11 -11.02 7.29
CA ILE A 245 9.98 -11.95 8.40
C ILE A 245 11.34 -12.55 8.76
N PRO A 246 11.85 -12.45 9.99
CA PRO A 246 11.36 -11.54 11.04
C PRO A 246 11.44 -10.07 10.63
N LYS A 247 10.53 -9.23 11.13
CA LYS A 247 10.40 -7.81 10.71
C LYS A 247 11.70 -7.02 10.79
N ALA A 248 12.46 -7.15 11.90
CA ALA A 248 13.72 -6.43 12.08
C ALA A 248 14.79 -6.81 11.03
N ALA A 249 14.97 -8.12 10.77
CA ALA A 249 15.93 -8.62 9.78
C ALA A 249 15.51 -8.24 8.35
N GLY A 250 14.20 -8.30 8.05
CA GLY A 250 13.66 -7.82 6.78
C GLY A 250 13.90 -6.34 6.54
N VAL A 251 13.69 -5.50 7.54
CA VAL A 251 13.96 -4.05 7.45
C VAL A 251 15.46 -3.78 7.25
N GLU A 252 16.35 -4.49 7.94
CA GLU A 252 17.79 -4.37 7.73
C GLU A 252 18.19 -4.77 6.29
N ALA A 253 17.65 -5.87 5.78
CA ALA A 253 17.88 -6.31 4.41
C ALA A 253 17.39 -5.28 3.38
N ILE A 254 16.23 -4.65 3.61
CA ILE A 254 15.70 -3.56 2.79
C ILE A 254 16.68 -2.39 2.71
N PHE A 255 17.26 -1.96 3.84
CA PHE A 255 18.25 -0.87 3.86
C PHE A 255 19.53 -1.19 3.09
N ARG A 256 19.88 -2.46 2.95
CA ARG A 256 21.08 -2.90 2.20
C ARG A 256 20.78 -3.14 0.72
N LEU A 257 19.60 -3.67 0.41
CA LEU A 257 19.28 -4.20 -0.91
C LEU A 257 18.43 -3.26 -1.76
N ASP A 258 17.59 -2.40 -1.18
CA ASP A 258 16.85 -1.40 -1.98
C ASP A 258 17.81 -0.32 -2.53
N GLU A 259 17.58 0.12 -3.76
CA GLU A 259 18.44 1.08 -4.47
C GLU A 259 18.43 2.48 -3.88
N CYS A 260 17.32 2.86 -3.27
CA CYS A 260 17.10 4.20 -2.72
C CYS A 260 16.12 4.17 -1.54
N PRO A 261 16.13 5.21 -0.68
CA PRO A 261 15.18 5.35 0.41
C PRO A 261 13.73 5.25 -0.06
N ARG A 262 12.89 4.59 0.74
CA ARG A 262 11.49 4.34 0.38
C ARG A 262 10.60 5.57 0.46
N GLY A 263 10.94 6.53 1.32
CA GLY A 263 10.09 7.67 1.59
C GLY A 263 8.71 7.23 2.11
N LEU A 264 7.63 7.64 1.45
CA LEU A 264 6.27 7.22 1.79
C LEU A 264 5.92 5.79 1.34
N TYR A 265 6.66 5.21 0.39
CA TYR A 265 6.42 3.84 -0.07
C TYR A 265 6.57 2.84 1.08
N SER A 266 5.67 1.90 1.23
CA SER A 266 5.56 0.98 2.37
C SER A 266 5.29 1.66 3.73
N GLY A 267 5.01 2.95 3.74
CA GLY A 267 4.49 3.68 4.89
C GLY A 267 2.98 3.51 5.05
N ALA A 268 2.34 4.40 5.81
CA ALA A 268 0.91 4.41 5.96
C ALA A 268 0.32 5.82 5.86
N VAL A 269 -0.88 5.91 5.27
CA VAL A 269 -1.76 7.07 5.44
C VAL A 269 -2.74 6.72 6.54
N VAL A 270 -2.69 7.51 7.63
CA VAL A 270 -3.43 7.23 8.85
C VAL A 270 -4.47 8.31 9.10
N MET A 271 -5.69 7.88 9.38
CA MET A 271 -6.77 8.75 9.84
C MET A 271 -7.11 8.40 11.29
N LEU A 272 -7.05 9.41 12.17
CA LEU A 272 -7.46 9.30 13.56
C LEU A 272 -8.79 10.01 13.74
N SER A 273 -9.77 9.33 14.33
CA SER A 273 -11.08 9.88 14.62
C SER A 273 -11.22 10.27 16.09
N ALA A 274 -12.08 11.24 16.38
CA ALA A 274 -12.30 11.73 17.75
C ALA A 274 -12.99 10.69 18.65
N ASP A 275 -13.72 9.74 18.06
CA ASP A 275 -14.37 8.64 18.75
C ASP A 275 -13.44 7.49 19.17
N GLY A 276 -12.12 7.64 18.97
CA GLY A 276 -11.14 6.60 19.26
C GLY A 276 -10.78 5.72 18.07
N GLY A 277 -11.44 5.90 16.93
CA GLY A 277 -11.14 5.15 15.72
C GLY A 277 -9.77 5.49 15.10
N LEU A 278 -9.19 4.49 14.43
CA LEU A 278 -7.98 4.63 13.61
C LEU A 278 -8.19 3.82 12.32
N ASP A 279 -7.74 4.38 11.20
CA ASP A 279 -7.73 3.70 9.90
C ASP A 279 -6.37 3.96 9.25
N ALA A 280 -5.57 2.92 9.02
CA ALA A 280 -4.23 2.99 8.47
C ALA A 280 -4.12 2.19 7.18
N ALA A 281 -4.05 2.89 6.06
CA ALA A 281 -3.88 2.30 4.73
C ALA A 281 -2.40 2.23 4.35
N LEU A 282 -1.95 1.08 3.86
CA LEU A 282 -0.59 0.88 3.38
C LEU A 282 -0.33 1.73 2.12
N THR A 283 0.77 2.50 2.08
CA THR A 283 1.08 3.34 0.91
C THR A 283 1.75 2.53 -0.18
N LEU A 284 0.92 1.83 -0.94
CA LEU A 284 1.26 1.07 -2.14
C LEU A 284 0.42 1.55 -3.33
N ARG A 285 0.76 1.07 -4.53
CA ARG A 285 0.07 1.43 -5.78
C ARG A 285 -0.09 2.94 -5.90
N ALA A 286 1.03 3.65 -5.75
CA ALA A 286 1.05 5.08 -5.56
C ALA A 286 2.06 5.78 -6.46
N ALA A 287 1.74 7.01 -6.84
CA ALA A 287 2.66 7.96 -7.45
C ALA A 287 3.10 8.98 -6.40
N TYR A 288 4.37 9.33 -6.42
CA TYR A 288 5.00 10.24 -5.48
C TYR A 288 5.70 11.38 -6.21
N GLN A 289 5.68 12.57 -5.63
CA GLN A 289 6.43 13.72 -6.13
C GLN A 289 7.06 14.51 -4.98
N VAL A 290 8.34 14.78 -5.09
CA VAL A 290 9.10 15.66 -4.19
C VAL A 290 10.07 16.48 -5.04
N GLY A 291 10.17 17.78 -4.80
CA GLY A 291 11.09 18.65 -5.52
C GLY A 291 10.92 18.66 -7.06
N GLY A 292 9.69 18.42 -7.54
CA GLY A 292 9.39 18.33 -8.98
C GLY A 292 9.64 16.97 -9.61
N ARG A 293 10.40 16.08 -8.98
CA ARG A 293 10.64 14.72 -9.44
C ARG A 293 9.44 13.84 -9.12
N THR A 294 8.95 13.10 -10.10
CA THR A 294 7.80 12.18 -9.96
C THR A 294 8.26 10.75 -10.23
N TRP A 295 7.81 9.80 -9.39
CA TRP A 295 8.12 8.38 -9.56
C TRP A 295 6.97 7.49 -9.10
N LEU A 296 6.97 6.28 -9.63
CA LEU A 296 6.19 5.14 -9.18
C LEU A 296 7.12 4.17 -8.44
N ARG A 297 6.57 3.32 -7.57
CA ARG A 297 7.34 2.27 -6.90
C ARG A 297 6.48 1.04 -6.68
N ALA A 298 7.05 -0.13 -6.96
CA ALA A 298 6.46 -1.41 -6.65
C ALA A 298 7.50 -2.37 -6.10
N GLY A 299 7.06 -3.38 -5.38
CA GLY A 299 7.91 -4.41 -4.82
C GLY A 299 7.22 -5.76 -4.82
N ALA A 300 8.01 -6.80 -4.59
CA ALA A 300 7.59 -8.18 -4.47
C ALA A 300 8.10 -8.80 -3.17
N GLY A 301 7.41 -9.81 -2.68
CA GLY A 301 7.80 -10.56 -1.51
C GLY A 301 8.72 -11.70 -1.89
N ILE A 302 9.95 -11.64 -1.41
CA ILE A 302 10.98 -12.63 -1.72
C ILE A 302 11.04 -13.66 -0.60
N ILE A 303 10.89 -14.92 -0.97
CA ILE A 303 11.09 -16.11 -0.14
C ILE A 303 12.08 -17.05 -0.83
N GLU A 304 12.37 -18.20 -0.26
CA GLU A 304 13.38 -19.15 -0.78
C GLU A 304 13.05 -19.62 -2.20
N GLU A 305 11.76 -19.84 -2.51
CA GLU A 305 11.27 -20.29 -3.80
C GLU A 305 11.06 -19.18 -4.84
N SER A 306 11.46 -17.95 -4.53
CA SER A 306 11.29 -16.82 -5.45
C SER A 306 12.25 -16.88 -6.63
N GLU A 307 11.72 -16.61 -7.83
CA GLU A 307 12.47 -16.52 -9.07
C GLU A 307 12.63 -15.06 -9.51
N PRO A 308 13.85 -14.56 -9.76
CA PRO A 308 14.09 -13.16 -10.09
C PRO A 308 13.23 -12.60 -11.23
N GLU A 309 13.03 -13.39 -12.29
CA GLU A 309 12.22 -12.97 -13.44
C GLU A 309 10.75 -12.85 -13.06
N ARG A 310 10.20 -13.81 -12.30
CA ARG A 310 8.80 -13.78 -11.87
C ARG A 310 8.54 -12.61 -10.92
N GLU A 311 9.45 -12.37 -9.98
CA GLU A 311 9.31 -11.25 -9.04
C GLU A 311 9.41 -9.89 -9.75
N PHE A 312 10.24 -9.79 -10.79
CA PHE A 312 10.28 -8.59 -11.63
C PHE A 312 8.97 -8.39 -12.39
N GLU A 313 8.43 -9.45 -13.02
CA GLU A 313 7.14 -9.41 -13.71
C GLU A 313 6.01 -8.98 -12.76
N GLU A 314 6.01 -9.49 -11.53
CA GLU A 314 5.05 -9.09 -10.49
C GLU A 314 5.11 -7.58 -10.20
N THR A 315 6.32 -6.98 -10.16
CA THR A 315 6.41 -5.52 -10.02
C THR A 315 5.83 -4.78 -11.22
N CYS A 316 5.98 -5.30 -12.44
CA CYS A 316 5.35 -4.72 -13.64
C CYS A 316 3.83 -4.79 -13.56
N GLU A 317 3.27 -5.94 -13.15
CA GLU A 317 1.82 -6.14 -12.93
C GLU A 317 1.28 -5.15 -11.89
N LYS A 318 2.01 -4.96 -10.79
CA LYS A 318 1.66 -3.99 -9.74
C LYS A 318 1.74 -2.54 -10.22
N LEU A 319 2.72 -2.16 -11.04
CA LEU A 319 2.83 -0.83 -11.63
C LEU A 319 1.71 -0.55 -12.64
N SER A 320 1.21 -1.57 -13.33
CA SER A 320 0.11 -1.43 -14.30
C SER A 320 -1.22 -0.99 -13.67
N THR A 321 -1.35 -1.01 -12.33
CA THR A 321 -2.49 -0.39 -11.64
C THR A 321 -2.51 1.13 -11.76
N LEU A 322 -1.40 1.74 -12.15
CA LEU A 322 -1.21 3.19 -12.24
C LEU A 322 -0.79 3.68 -13.62
N THR A 323 0.16 2.99 -14.27
CA THR A 323 0.81 3.49 -15.48
C THR A 323 -0.15 3.85 -16.62
N PRO A 324 -1.28 3.15 -16.84
CA PRO A 324 -2.22 3.51 -17.91
C PRO A 324 -3.04 4.77 -17.61
N TYR A 325 -3.01 5.26 -16.39
CA TYR A 325 -3.92 6.31 -15.92
C TYR A 325 -3.23 7.62 -15.58
N LEU A 326 -1.93 7.75 -15.88
CA LEU A 326 -1.17 8.97 -15.63
C LEU A 326 -1.63 10.08 -16.60
N VAL A 327 -2.07 11.20 -16.05
CA VAL A 327 -2.48 12.37 -16.82
C VAL A 327 -1.36 13.40 -16.77
N ALA A 328 -0.81 13.76 -17.93
CA ALA A 328 0.22 14.80 -17.99
C ALA A 328 -0.37 16.16 -17.62
N ARG A 329 0.41 16.96 -16.87
CA ARG A 329 0.06 18.35 -16.57
C ARG A 329 0.24 19.17 -17.84
N GLN A 330 -0.80 19.87 -18.23
CA GLN A 330 -0.76 20.86 -19.30
C GLN A 330 -0.05 22.12 -18.84
#